data_21360b5c63c39aff394fb147e2b9cbdf
#
_entry.id   21360b5c63c39aff394fb147e2b9cbdf
#
_cell.length_a   1.000
_cell.length_b   1.000
_cell.length_c   1.000
_cell.angle_alpha   90.00
_cell.angle_beta   90.00
_cell.angle_gamma   90.00
#
_symmetry.space_group_name_H-M   'P 1'
#
loop_
_entity.id
_entity.type
_entity.pdbx_description
1 polymer ?
#
loop_
_entity_poly.entity_id
_entity_poly.type
_entity_poly.pdbx_seq_one_letter_code
_entity_poly.pdbx_strand_id
1 'polypeptide(L)'
;KGKELLTAFMKTRDPQYSFAGTSTQEVVDECFLQKRIELFGEGQIFFDYKRLNKPVDRTYENNNWPTTAQLKTTTRPAWMNWPISINEVNNNAAVRDYNNPSCTDAYK
;
A
#
# COMPACT_ATOMS: atom_id res chain seq x y z
N LYS A 1 8.10 -5.40 -23.13
CA LYS A 1 8.25 -6.72 -22.45
C LYS A 1 7.37 -6.83 -21.21
N GLY A 2 7.42 -5.90 -20.22
CA GLY A 2 6.59 -5.97 -19.03
C GLY A 2 5.07 -5.94 -19.32
N LYS A 3 4.64 -4.99 -20.16
CA LYS A 3 3.24 -4.89 -20.62
C LYS A 3 2.77 -6.16 -21.34
N GLU A 4 3.58 -6.72 -22.20
CA GLU A 4 3.25 -7.96 -22.93
C GLU A 4 3.06 -9.14 -22.00
N LEU A 5 3.94 -9.30 -21.00
CA LEU A 5 3.83 -10.36 -20.00
C LEU A 5 2.57 -10.19 -19.13
N LEU A 6 2.30 -8.97 -18.69
CA LEU A 6 1.09 -8.65 -17.94
C LEU A 6 -0.17 -8.98 -18.77
N THR A 7 -0.22 -8.50 -20.01
CA THR A 7 -1.36 -8.73 -20.90
C THR A 7 -1.56 -10.22 -21.19
N ALA A 8 -0.48 -10.96 -21.43
CA ALA A 8 -0.55 -12.40 -21.66
C ALA A 8 -1.09 -13.15 -20.43
N PHE A 9 -0.60 -12.80 -19.23
CA PHE A 9 -1.10 -13.37 -17.98
C PHE A 9 -2.57 -13.04 -17.75
N MET A 10 -2.94 -11.76 -17.88
CA MET A 10 -4.32 -11.32 -17.62
C MET A 10 -5.33 -11.95 -18.59
N LYS A 11 -4.94 -12.19 -19.85
CA LYS A 11 -5.79 -12.89 -20.82
C LYS A 11 -6.08 -14.34 -20.46
N THR A 12 -5.34 -14.95 -19.56
CA THR A 12 -5.69 -16.28 -19.02
C THR A 12 -6.86 -16.20 -18.03
N ARG A 13 -7.14 -15.02 -17.46
CA ARG A 13 -8.24 -14.75 -16.54
C ARG A 13 -9.44 -14.15 -17.25
N ASP A 14 -9.19 -13.16 -18.10
CA ASP A 14 -10.17 -12.47 -18.93
C ASP A 14 -9.66 -12.39 -20.38
N PRO A 15 -10.22 -13.21 -21.31
CA PRO A 15 -9.80 -13.18 -22.71
C PRO A 15 -9.97 -11.81 -23.40
N GLN A 16 -10.86 -10.95 -22.86
CA GLN A 16 -11.10 -9.60 -23.40
C GLN A 16 -10.20 -8.53 -22.75
N TYR A 17 -9.36 -8.91 -21.79
CA TYR A 17 -8.47 -7.97 -21.13
C TYR A 17 -7.63 -7.19 -22.14
N SER A 18 -7.65 -5.88 -22.00
CA SER A 18 -6.81 -4.96 -22.75
C SER A 18 -6.28 -3.87 -21.82
N PHE A 19 -5.03 -3.46 -22.03
CA PHE A 19 -4.40 -2.41 -21.28
C PHE A 19 -3.77 -1.38 -22.22
N ALA A 20 -4.26 -0.15 -22.18
CA ALA A 20 -3.86 0.92 -23.09
C ALA A 20 -2.58 1.65 -22.65
N GLY A 21 -2.15 1.52 -21.39
CA GLY A 21 -0.98 2.23 -20.84
C GLY A 21 0.29 2.04 -21.67
N THR A 22 1.09 3.10 -21.79
CA THR A 22 2.30 3.14 -22.62
C THR A 22 3.57 3.42 -21.83
N SER A 23 3.46 4.10 -20.69
CA SER A 23 4.60 4.42 -19.82
C SER A 23 4.94 3.28 -18.86
N THR A 24 6.18 3.27 -18.39
CA THR A 24 6.64 2.32 -17.38
C THR A 24 5.82 2.45 -16.08
N GLN A 25 5.46 3.68 -15.70
CA GLN A 25 4.69 3.92 -14.48
C GLN A 25 3.28 3.34 -14.59
N GLU A 26 2.60 3.54 -15.73
CA GLU A 26 1.27 2.96 -15.96
C GLU A 26 1.30 1.41 -15.90
N VAL A 27 2.35 0.80 -16.46
CA VAL A 27 2.52 -0.67 -16.36
C VAL A 27 2.73 -1.12 -14.92
N VAL A 28 3.50 -0.38 -14.12
CA VAL A 28 3.72 -0.67 -12.70
C VAL A 28 2.42 -0.51 -11.91
N ASP A 29 1.66 0.54 -12.17
CA ASP A 29 0.39 0.80 -11.49
C ASP A 29 -0.66 -0.26 -11.84
N GLU A 30 -0.73 -0.67 -13.09
CA GLU A 30 -1.61 -1.74 -13.53
C GLU A 30 -1.20 -3.10 -12.92
N CYS A 31 0.09 -3.42 -12.90
CA CYS A 31 0.58 -4.62 -12.21
C CYS A 31 0.20 -4.62 -10.73
N PHE A 32 0.32 -3.47 -10.07
CA PHE A 32 -0.07 -3.31 -8.67
C PHE A 32 -1.57 -3.53 -8.48
N LEU A 33 -2.40 -2.96 -9.36
CA LEU A 33 -3.86 -3.15 -9.33
C LEU A 33 -4.24 -4.61 -9.50
N GLN A 34 -3.72 -5.26 -10.52
CA GLN A 34 -4.04 -6.67 -10.81
C GLN A 34 -3.54 -7.60 -9.69
N LYS A 35 -2.37 -7.32 -9.13
CA LYS A 35 -1.86 -8.05 -7.95
C LYS A 35 -2.78 -7.90 -6.73
N ARG A 36 -3.35 -6.72 -6.51
CA ARG A 36 -4.31 -6.50 -5.41
C ARG A 36 -5.58 -7.33 -5.57
N ILE A 37 -6.03 -7.48 -6.79
CA ILE A 37 -7.22 -8.28 -7.12
C ILE A 37 -6.90 -9.76 -6.94
N GLU A 38 -5.83 -10.23 -7.54
CA GLU A 38 -5.45 -11.65 -7.55
C GLU A 38 -5.08 -12.19 -6.16
N LEU A 39 -4.38 -11.39 -5.35
CA LEU A 39 -3.90 -11.78 -4.02
C LEU A 39 -4.71 -11.10 -2.89
N PHE A 40 -6.01 -10.89 -3.14
CA PHE A 40 -6.88 -10.31 -2.14
C PHE A 40 -6.92 -11.18 -0.87
N GLY A 41 -6.65 -10.54 0.29
CA GLY A 41 -6.67 -11.23 1.59
C GLY A 41 -5.39 -11.99 1.96
N GLU A 42 -4.39 -12.09 1.06
CA GLU A 42 -3.15 -12.83 1.32
C GLU A 42 -2.06 -12.01 2.04
N GLY A 43 -2.31 -10.75 2.36
CA GLY A 43 -1.36 -9.88 3.08
C GLY A 43 -0.19 -9.36 2.23
N GLN A 44 0.01 -9.84 1.00
CA GLN A 44 1.15 -9.48 0.15
C GLN A 44 1.18 -8.00 -0.23
N ILE A 45 0.02 -7.39 -0.39
CA ILE A 45 -0.13 -6.00 -0.82
C ILE A 45 0.48 -4.99 0.16
N PHE A 46 0.53 -5.30 1.45
CA PHE A 46 1.18 -4.44 2.44
C PHE A 46 2.66 -4.17 2.09
N PHE A 47 3.38 -5.19 1.66
CA PHE A 47 4.78 -5.06 1.25
C PHE A 47 4.93 -4.22 -0.02
N ASP A 48 4.00 -4.32 -0.95
CA ASP A 48 4.01 -3.51 -2.17
C ASP A 48 3.69 -2.04 -1.89
N TYR A 49 2.76 -1.73 -0.99
CA TYR A 49 2.55 -0.35 -0.53
C TYR A 49 3.84 0.25 0.03
N LYS A 50 4.59 -0.52 0.82
CA LYS A 50 5.88 -0.09 1.39
C LYS A 50 6.93 0.11 0.31
N ARG A 51 7.12 -0.86 -0.56
CA ARG A 51 8.15 -0.87 -1.61
C ARG A 51 7.93 0.23 -2.66
N LEU A 52 6.68 0.43 -3.06
CA LEU A 52 6.31 1.40 -4.10
C LEU A 52 5.98 2.79 -3.55
N ASN A 53 6.14 3.00 -2.25
CA ASN A 53 5.80 4.25 -1.55
C ASN A 53 4.36 4.72 -1.85
N LYS A 54 3.42 3.79 -1.95
CA LYS A 54 2.03 4.10 -2.34
C LYS A 54 1.28 4.84 -1.23
N PRO A 55 0.49 5.87 -1.59
CA PRO A 55 -0.41 6.53 -0.66
C PRO A 55 -1.56 5.61 -0.24
N VAL A 56 -2.18 5.95 0.88
CA VAL A 56 -3.42 5.31 1.35
C VAL A 56 -4.56 6.31 1.22
N ASP A 57 -5.65 5.88 0.60
CA ASP A 57 -6.90 6.65 0.53
C ASP A 57 -8.03 5.78 1.08
N ARG A 58 -8.65 6.22 2.17
CA ARG A 58 -9.81 5.61 2.83
C ARG A 58 -11.02 6.55 2.81
N THR A 59 -10.98 7.58 1.95
CA THR A 59 -12.03 8.62 1.85
C THR A 59 -12.88 8.49 0.58
N TYR A 60 -12.70 7.40 -0.19
CA TYR A 60 -13.45 7.17 -1.41
C TYR A 60 -14.95 6.95 -1.13
N GLU A 61 -15.78 7.28 -2.10
CA GLU A 61 -17.23 7.16 -2.01
C GLU A 61 -17.65 5.69 -1.71
N ASN A 62 -18.65 5.54 -0.85
CA ASN A 62 -19.18 4.24 -0.43
C ASN A 62 -18.16 3.34 0.30
N ASN A 63 -17.09 3.91 0.86
CA ASN A 63 -16.21 3.16 1.74
C ASN A 63 -16.95 2.80 3.06
N ASN A 64 -16.53 1.72 3.69
CA ASN A 64 -17.07 1.26 4.97
C ASN A 64 -16.14 1.53 6.17
N TRP A 65 -15.15 2.43 6.00
CA TRP A 65 -14.28 2.83 7.09
C TRP A 65 -15.02 3.74 8.07
N PRO A 66 -14.91 3.53 9.40
CA PRO A 66 -15.42 4.48 10.38
C PRO A 66 -14.77 5.85 10.17
N THR A 67 -15.51 6.93 10.44
CA THR A 67 -15.05 8.31 10.20
C THR A 67 -13.68 8.60 10.84
N THR A 68 -13.44 8.03 12.03
CA THR A 68 -12.17 8.18 12.76
C THR A 68 -10.99 7.47 12.09
N ALA A 69 -11.25 6.56 11.16
CA ALA A 69 -10.21 5.82 10.41
C ALA A 69 -10.12 6.25 8.94
N GLN A 70 -10.96 7.19 8.51
CA GLN A 70 -10.87 7.79 7.18
C GLN A 70 -9.68 8.74 7.12
N LEU A 71 -8.75 8.43 6.23
CA LEU A 71 -7.56 9.25 6.00
C LEU A 71 -7.17 9.19 4.52
N LYS A 72 -6.51 10.24 4.07
CA LYS A 72 -5.88 10.31 2.75
C LYS A 72 -4.46 10.82 2.89
N THR A 73 -3.51 10.08 2.36
CA THR A 73 -2.10 10.46 2.38
C THR A 73 -1.60 10.72 0.96
N THR A 74 -0.53 11.49 0.82
CA THR A 74 0.12 11.76 -0.47
C THR A 74 1.24 10.77 -0.78
N THR A 75 1.76 10.11 0.25
CA THR A 75 2.81 9.10 0.17
C THR A 75 2.48 7.97 1.13
N ARG A 76 3.32 6.96 1.16
CA ARG A 76 3.22 5.88 2.15
C ARG A 76 3.22 6.45 3.58
N PRO A 77 2.23 6.13 4.41
CA PRO A 77 2.21 6.56 5.80
C PRO A 77 3.41 6.02 6.58
N ALA A 78 4.04 6.88 7.39
CA ALA A 78 5.19 6.50 8.21
C ALA A 78 4.86 5.37 9.21
N TRP A 79 3.62 5.33 9.73
CA TRP A 79 3.14 4.29 10.65
C TRP A 79 3.03 2.88 10.02
N MET A 80 3.22 2.73 8.71
CA MET A 80 3.39 1.41 8.10
C MET A 80 4.71 0.73 8.49
N ASN A 81 5.65 1.46 9.07
CA ASN A 81 6.77 0.87 9.78
C ASN A 81 6.37 0.67 11.25
N TRP A 82 6.58 -0.53 11.75
CA TRP A 82 6.20 -0.85 13.12
C TRP A 82 7.01 0.00 14.10
N PRO A 83 6.36 0.70 15.04
CA PRO A 83 7.06 1.38 16.10
C PRO A 83 7.59 0.37 17.12
N ILE A 84 8.66 0.76 17.79
CA ILE A 84 9.14 0.03 18.95
C ILE A 84 8.11 0.19 20.08
N SER A 85 7.85 -0.88 20.82
CA SER A 85 6.90 -0.87 21.91
C SER A 85 7.21 0.24 22.92
N ILE A 86 6.17 0.89 23.47
CA ILE A 86 6.33 1.96 24.47
C ILE A 86 7.09 1.49 25.70
N ASN A 87 6.92 0.22 26.10
CA ASN A 87 7.64 -0.34 27.22
C ASN A 87 9.14 -0.39 26.95
N GLU A 88 9.55 -0.77 25.74
CA GLU A 88 10.96 -0.77 25.37
C GLU A 88 11.52 0.67 25.31
N VAL A 89 10.79 1.60 24.72
CA VAL A 89 11.17 3.02 24.65
C VAL A 89 11.35 3.64 26.06
N ASN A 90 10.50 3.27 27.00
CA ASN A 90 10.59 3.79 28.37
C ASN A 90 11.76 3.21 29.17
N ASN A 91 12.15 1.96 28.90
CA ASN A 91 13.18 1.25 29.66
C ASN A 91 14.54 1.24 28.97
N ASN A 92 14.62 1.59 27.68
CA ASN A 92 15.85 1.58 26.91
C ASN A 92 16.06 2.95 26.23
N ALA A 93 16.88 3.79 26.84
CA ALA A 93 17.16 5.14 26.34
C ALA A 93 17.81 5.14 24.92
N ALA A 94 18.53 4.08 24.54
CA ALA A 94 19.22 4.00 23.26
C ALA A 94 18.27 3.91 22.05
N VAL A 95 17.03 3.46 22.23
CA VAL A 95 16.05 3.32 21.13
C VAL A 95 15.06 4.49 21.07
N ARG A 96 15.09 5.39 22.03
CA ARG A 96 14.10 6.48 22.17
C ARG A 96 14.09 7.40 20.95
N ASP A 97 15.24 7.78 20.45
CA ASP A 97 15.40 8.72 19.34
C ASP A 97 15.28 8.05 17.95
N TYR A 98 15.21 6.73 17.90
CA TYR A 98 15.16 5.95 16.66
C TYR A 98 13.81 5.30 16.39
N ASN A 99 12.79 5.62 17.20
CA ASN A 99 11.47 5.01 17.04
C ASN A 99 10.76 5.51 15.78
N ASN A 100 10.02 4.64 15.14
CA ASN A 100 9.13 5.03 14.05
C ASN A 100 7.91 5.78 14.59
N PRO A 101 7.33 6.74 13.83
CA PRO A 101 6.08 7.38 14.19
C PRO A 101 4.97 6.35 14.44
N SER A 102 4.19 6.55 15.48
CA SER A 102 3.04 5.69 15.77
C SER A 102 1.86 5.98 14.83
N CYS A 103 0.93 5.04 14.70
CA CYS A 103 -0.28 5.27 13.92
C CYS A 103 -1.15 6.41 14.48
N THR A 104 -1.04 6.71 15.78
CA THR A 104 -1.75 7.83 16.41
C THR A 104 -1.29 9.19 15.90
N ASP A 105 -0.08 9.30 15.40
CA ASP A 105 0.45 10.55 14.84
C ASP A 105 -0.13 10.85 13.45
N ALA A 106 -0.65 9.84 12.77
CA ALA A 106 -1.30 9.98 11.47
C ALA A 106 -2.72 10.57 11.56
N TYR A 107 -3.32 10.58 12.74
CA TYR A 107 -4.69 11.06 12.97
C TYR A 107 -4.74 12.39 13.72
N LYS A 108 -3.60 13.03 13.94
CA LYS A 108 -3.49 14.40 14.49
C LYS A 108 -3.38 15.41 13.35
#